data_426e81994012f2e4e4d20d12dcc030e8
#
_entry.id   426e81994012f2e4e4d20d12dcc030e8
#
_cell.length_a   1.000
_cell.length_b   1.000
_cell.length_c   1.000
_cell.angle_alpha   90.00
_cell.angle_beta   90.00
_cell.angle_gamma   90.00
#
_symmetry.space_group_name_H-M   'P 1'
#
loop_
_entity.id
_entity.type
_entity.pdbx_description
1 polymer ?
#
loop_
_entity_poly.entity_id
_entity_poly.type
_entity_poly.pdbx_seq_one_letter_code
_entity_poly.pdbx_strand_id
1 'polypeptide(L)'
;MQLEIAAVRTDADLEAMIRVQALVRPDWQPKLENLRHNLESNPNLTYFVGRFGEEPVACGFVEPWGDFSQGDLAVVPARRRRGIGSALFAEISVRARGFGKTEIQGEVQESDAESRAFFERRGFVQTGGEKAVVLELDGMYALAVQADEDIPGSAGRQSYERWRAMDIDRPNCLPELCFIALVEDAVVGYAFLQASGERAFHGLTATRRDWRRKGVATALKRAEIAAAKRAGFKRLLTESEERNESMRRLNEKLGFVPAPEWSTVVMRGPLA
;
A
#
# COMPACT_ATOMS: atom_id res chain seq x y z
N MET A 1 25.86 21.67 -6.61
CA MET A 1 24.37 21.74 -6.78
C MET A 1 23.76 21.55 -5.41
N GLN A 2 22.78 22.35 -5.05
CA GLN A 2 22.07 22.29 -3.78
C GLN A 2 20.89 21.33 -3.92
N LEU A 3 20.58 20.58 -2.84
CA LEU A 3 19.36 19.77 -2.75
C LEU A 3 18.16 20.70 -2.61
N GLU A 4 17.18 20.55 -3.48
CA GLU A 4 15.87 21.20 -3.37
C GLU A 4 14.81 20.14 -3.11
N ILE A 5 13.94 20.36 -2.12
CA ILE A 5 12.80 19.49 -1.81
C ILE A 5 11.56 20.37 -1.88
N ALA A 6 10.61 19.95 -2.70
CA ALA A 6 9.37 20.70 -2.92
C ALA A 6 8.15 19.78 -2.92
N ALA A 7 7.01 20.34 -2.51
CA ALA A 7 5.73 19.68 -2.71
C ALA A 7 5.41 19.61 -4.21
N VAL A 8 4.88 18.48 -4.64
CA VAL A 8 4.46 18.21 -6.02
C VAL A 8 3.29 19.13 -6.40
N ARG A 9 3.36 19.72 -7.59
CA ARG A 9 2.35 20.63 -8.12
C ARG A 9 1.99 20.36 -9.58
N THR A 10 2.81 19.61 -10.29
CA THR A 10 2.68 19.38 -11.73
C THR A 10 2.81 17.90 -12.08
N ASP A 11 2.34 17.53 -13.26
CA ASP A 11 2.55 16.17 -13.79
C ASP A 11 4.04 15.84 -13.96
N ALA A 12 4.86 16.83 -14.32
CA ALA A 12 6.33 16.65 -14.40
C ALA A 12 6.94 16.27 -13.03
N ASP A 13 6.37 16.76 -11.93
CA ASP A 13 6.78 16.36 -10.58
C ASP A 13 6.34 14.94 -10.26
N LEU A 14 5.11 14.55 -10.63
CA LEU A 14 4.62 13.17 -10.49
C LEU A 14 5.47 12.19 -11.30
N GLU A 15 5.82 12.53 -12.53
CA GLU A 15 6.73 11.73 -13.35
C GLU A 15 8.13 11.61 -12.72
N ALA A 16 8.63 12.68 -12.10
CA ALA A 16 9.89 12.64 -11.35
C ALA A 16 9.81 11.67 -10.16
N MET A 17 8.68 11.63 -9.43
CA MET A 17 8.45 10.63 -8.40
C MET A 17 8.45 9.21 -8.96
N ILE A 18 7.76 8.97 -10.08
CA ILE A 18 7.75 7.66 -10.75
C ILE A 18 9.16 7.22 -11.10
N ARG A 19 10.00 8.12 -11.63
CA ARG A 19 11.42 7.83 -11.91
C ARG A 19 12.20 7.42 -10.66
N VAL A 20 12.00 8.12 -9.53
CA VAL A 20 12.63 7.74 -8.26
C VAL A 20 12.13 6.38 -7.79
N GLN A 21 10.82 6.14 -7.82
CA GLN A 21 10.24 4.86 -7.40
C GLN A 21 10.75 3.69 -8.26
N ALA A 22 10.87 3.87 -9.56
CA ALA A 22 11.40 2.85 -10.46
C ALA A 22 12.85 2.43 -10.12
N LEU A 23 13.66 3.35 -9.58
CA LEU A 23 15.03 3.08 -9.14
C LEU A 23 15.12 2.48 -7.73
N VAL A 24 14.13 2.74 -6.88
CA VAL A 24 14.12 2.28 -5.48
C VAL A 24 13.33 0.98 -5.33
N ARG A 25 12.22 0.87 -6.05
CA ARG A 25 11.28 -0.28 -5.99
C ARG A 25 10.92 -0.69 -7.42
N PRO A 26 11.81 -1.35 -8.16
CA PRO A 26 11.59 -1.67 -9.58
C PRO A 26 10.34 -2.52 -9.83
N ASP A 27 9.94 -3.30 -8.83
CA ASP A 27 8.74 -4.13 -8.88
C ASP A 27 7.43 -3.39 -8.56
N TRP A 28 7.51 -2.14 -8.12
CA TRP A 28 6.37 -1.30 -7.80
C TRP A 28 6.47 0.03 -8.55
N GLN A 29 5.77 0.13 -9.68
CA GLN A 29 5.77 1.34 -10.51
C GLN A 29 4.37 1.94 -10.54
N PRO A 30 4.12 3.02 -9.79
CA PRO A 30 2.84 3.71 -9.84
C PRO A 30 2.63 4.34 -11.23
N LYS A 31 1.38 4.31 -11.70
CA LYS A 31 1.00 5.03 -12.92
C LYS A 31 0.71 6.50 -12.60
N LEU A 32 0.97 7.37 -13.56
CA LEU A 32 0.70 8.81 -13.43
C LEU A 32 -0.77 9.08 -13.09
N GLU A 33 -1.68 8.35 -13.74
CA GLU A 33 -3.12 8.49 -13.50
C GLU A 33 -3.50 8.19 -12.06
N ASN A 34 -2.88 7.18 -11.45
CA ASN A 34 -3.16 6.82 -10.06
C ASN A 34 -2.66 7.90 -9.08
N LEU A 35 -1.46 8.45 -9.32
CA LEU A 35 -0.94 9.51 -8.47
C LEU A 35 -1.79 10.79 -8.58
N ARG A 36 -2.24 11.12 -9.78
CA ARG A 36 -3.16 12.25 -10.03
C ARG A 36 -4.50 12.03 -9.32
N HIS A 37 -5.09 10.87 -9.51
CA HIS A 37 -6.34 10.50 -8.85
C HIS A 37 -6.23 10.57 -7.32
N ASN A 38 -5.12 10.11 -6.75
CA ASN A 38 -4.89 10.20 -5.31
C ASN A 38 -4.89 11.66 -4.80
N LEU A 39 -4.24 12.59 -5.53
CA LEU A 39 -4.24 14.02 -5.18
C LEU A 39 -5.61 14.65 -5.29
N GLU A 40 -6.35 14.32 -6.35
CA GLU A 40 -7.71 14.83 -6.59
C GLU A 40 -8.71 14.34 -5.51
N SER A 41 -8.57 13.07 -5.12
CA SER A 41 -9.45 12.42 -4.14
C SER A 41 -9.10 12.72 -2.68
N ASN A 42 -7.88 13.20 -2.41
CA ASN A 42 -7.41 13.47 -1.05
C ASN A 42 -6.71 14.83 -0.94
N PRO A 43 -7.43 15.89 -0.61
CA PRO A 43 -6.86 17.24 -0.51
C PRO A 43 -5.82 17.39 0.60
N ASN A 44 -5.73 16.45 1.52
CA ASN A 44 -4.73 16.46 2.59
C ASN A 44 -3.46 15.67 2.24
N LEU A 45 -3.46 14.89 1.16
CA LEU A 45 -2.26 14.20 0.69
C LEU A 45 -1.28 15.22 0.14
N THR A 46 -0.03 15.11 0.55
CA THR A 46 1.05 15.93 0.01
C THR A 46 2.18 15.01 -0.46
N TYR A 47 2.46 15.03 -1.75
CA TYR A 47 3.64 14.41 -2.32
C TYR A 47 4.82 15.38 -2.31
N PHE A 48 6.03 14.85 -2.19
CA PHE A 48 7.29 15.59 -2.25
C PHE A 48 8.23 14.98 -3.27
N VAL A 49 9.04 15.82 -3.89
CA VAL A 49 10.16 15.39 -4.72
C VAL A 49 11.41 16.18 -4.35
N GLY A 50 12.52 15.46 -4.21
CA GLY A 50 13.85 16.03 -3.96
C GLY A 50 14.72 15.93 -5.21
N ARG A 51 15.40 17.04 -5.57
CA ARG A 51 16.20 17.15 -6.80
C ARG A 51 17.56 17.78 -6.54
N PHE A 52 18.52 17.45 -7.40
CA PHE A 52 19.72 18.22 -7.65
C PHE A 52 19.64 18.81 -9.07
N GLY A 53 19.22 20.08 -9.20
CA GLY A 53 18.82 20.63 -10.49
C GLY A 53 17.65 19.84 -11.08
N GLU A 54 17.80 19.31 -12.29
CA GLU A 54 16.78 18.51 -12.96
C GLU A 54 16.74 17.03 -12.53
N GLU A 55 17.76 16.54 -11.81
CA GLU A 55 17.86 15.13 -11.43
C GLU A 55 17.01 14.84 -10.19
N PRO A 56 15.92 14.06 -10.31
CA PRO A 56 15.15 13.63 -9.15
C PRO A 56 15.90 12.51 -8.41
N VAL A 57 16.10 12.69 -7.10
CA VAL A 57 16.91 11.81 -6.26
C VAL A 57 16.15 11.25 -5.04
N ALA A 58 15.01 11.83 -4.74
CA ALA A 58 14.17 11.39 -3.62
C ALA A 58 12.71 11.73 -3.89
N CYS A 59 11.81 10.97 -3.28
CA CYS A 59 10.39 11.30 -3.23
C CYS A 59 9.77 10.79 -1.94
N GLY A 60 8.58 11.27 -1.61
CA GLY A 60 7.83 10.83 -0.46
C GLY A 60 6.43 11.41 -0.43
N PHE A 61 5.67 11.01 0.56
CA PHE A 61 4.37 11.60 0.80
C PHE A 61 4.05 11.68 2.29
N VAL A 62 3.03 12.47 2.62
CA VAL A 62 2.42 12.50 3.94
C VAL A 62 0.95 12.88 3.84
N GLU A 63 0.15 12.27 4.70
CA GLU A 63 -1.26 12.58 4.89
C GLU A 63 -1.66 12.36 6.36
N PRO A 64 -2.72 13.03 6.87
CA PRO A 64 -3.26 12.73 8.18
C PRO A 64 -4.01 11.40 8.18
N TRP A 65 -3.83 10.60 9.24
CA TRP A 65 -4.47 9.29 9.39
C TRP A 65 -4.81 9.01 10.86
N GLY A 66 -6.09 9.04 11.21
CA GLY A 66 -6.50 8.88 12.62
C GLY A 66 -5.75 9.84 13.54
N ASP A 67 -5.04 9.32 14.52
CA ASP A 67 -4.30 10.11 15.52
C ASP A 67 -2.86 10.47 15.09
N PHE A 68 -2.36 9.90 14.02
CA PHE A 68 -1.01 10.14 13.49
C PHE A 68 -1.06 10.60 12.02
N SER A 69 0.08 10.87 11.41
CA SER A 69 0.22 10.97 9.95
C SER A 69 0.72 9.65 9.38
N GLN A 70 0.26 9.29 8.20
CA GLN A 70 0.89 8.24 7.39
C GLN A 70 1.83 8.87 6.38
N GLY A 71 2.98 8.24 6.12
CA GLY A 71 3.93 8.73 5.14
C GLY A 71 4.95 7.69 4.70
N ASP A 72 5.58 7.97 3.58
CA ASP A 72 6.69 7.19 3.03
C ASP A 72 7.75 8.13 2.48
N LEU A 73 8.99 7.65 2.40
CA LEU A 73 10.08 8.33 1.71
C LEU A 73 11.01 7.34 1.03
N ALA A 74 11.52 7.74 -0.11
CA ALA A 74 12.44 6.97 -0.93
C ALA A 74 13.61 7.84 -1.38
N VAL A 75 14.82 7.29 -1.33
CA VAL A 75 16.04 7.93 -1.85
C VAL A 75 16.72 6.95 -2.78
N VAL A 76 17.04 7.43 -3.99
CA VAL A 76 17.76 6.66 -5.01
C VAL A 76 19.02 6.03 -4.39
N PRO A 77 19.25 4.71 -4.54
CA PRO A 77 20.34 4.00 -3.85
C PRO A 77 21.72 4.68 -4.02
N ALA A 78 22.07 5.11 -5.22
CA ALA A 78 23.34 5.80 -5.52
C ALA A 78 23.49 7.17 -4.83
N ARG A 79 22.41 7.71 -4.25
CA ARG A 79 22.39 9.02 -3.56
C ARG A 79 22.17 8.91 -2.04
N ARG A 80 22.05 7.68 -1.49
CA ARG A 80 21.91 7.46 -0.05
C ARG A 80 23.15 7.91 0.73
N ARG A 81 23.02 8.01 2.06
CA ARG A 81 24.08 8.39 3.02
C ARG A 81 24.65 9.79 2.81
N ARG A 82 23.88 10.69 2.20
CA ARG A 82 24.24 12.10 1.92
C ARG A 82 23.29 13.11 2.58
N GLY A 83 22.52 12.68 3.59
CA GLY A 83 21.57 13.54 4.30
C GLY A 83 20.23 13.75 3.61
N ILE A 84 20.03 13.28 2.37
CA ILE A 84 18.83 13.51 1.56
C ILE A 84 17.57 12.99 2.27
N GLY A 85 17.62 11.76 2.78
CA GLY A 85 16.49 11.18 3.51
C GLY A 85 16.14 11.96 4.78
N SER A 86 17.15 12.51 5.48
CA SER A 86 16.92 13.35 6.66
C SER A 86 16.27 14.68 6.30
N ALA A 87 16.69 15.31 5.21
CA ALA A 87 16.12 16.55 4.73
C ALA A 87 14.65 16.33 4.27
N LEU A 88 14.39 15.27 3.51
CA LEU A 88 13.03 14.94 3.09
C LEU A 88 12.12 14.59 4.27
N PHE A 89 12.63 13.85 5.27
CA PHE A 89 11.88 13.53 6.49
C PHE A 89 11.55 14.80 7.30
N ALA A 90 12.42 15.80 7.32
CA ALA A 90 12.14 17.07 7.97
C ALA A 90 10.96 17.81 7.29
N GLU A 91 10.92 17.89 5.96
CA GLU A 91 9.81 18.51 5.21
C GLU A 91 8.49 17.75 5.42
N ILE A 92 8.53 16.41 5.36
CA ILE A 92 7.40 15.53 5.68
C ILE A 92 6.90 15.82 7.11
N SER A 93 7.80 15.94 8.08
CA SER A 93 7.47 16.22 9.48
C SER A 93 6.87 17.61 9.68
N VAL A 94 7.37 18.62 8.98
CA VAL A 94 6.78 19.98 9.00
C VAL A 94 5.33 19.91 8.51
N ARG A 95 5.08 19.21 7.42
CA ARG A 95 3.73 19.08 6.88
C ARG A 95 2.81 18.30 7.80
N ALA A 96 3.28 17.21 8.42
CA ALA A 96 2.54 16.42 9.40
C ALA A 96 2.12 17.25 10.62
N ARG A 97 3.02 18.09 11.14
CA ARG A 97 2.69 19.06 12.21
C ARG A 97 1.63 20.06 11.77
N GLY A 98 1.64 20.47 10.51
CA GLY A 98 0.60 21.32 9.93
C GLY A 98 -0.80 20.68 9.95
N PHE A 99 -0.89 19.35 10.06
CA PHE A 99 -2.14 18.61 10.31
C PHE A 99 -2.46 18.45 11.81
N GLY A 100 -1.66 19.04 12.71
CA GLY A 100 -1.80 18.88 14.16
C GLY A 100 -1.33 17.51 14.67
N LYS A 101 -0.52 16.77 13.92
CA LYS A 101 -0.04 15.44 14.32
C LYS A 101 1.34 15.52 14.96
N THR A 102 1.56 14.66 15.94
CA THR A 102 2.84 14.54 16.68
C THR A 102 3.60 13.26 16.34
N GLU A 103 2.92 12.30 15.70
CA GLU A 103 3.50 11.04 15.27
C GLU A 103 3.28 10.81 13.78
N ILE A 104 4.17 10.04 13.19
CA ILE A 104 4.06 9.56 11.81
C ILE A 104 4.30 8.05 11.76
N GLN A 105 3.52 7.36 10.97
CA GLN A 105 3.66 5.94 10.67
C GLN A 105 4.05 5.76 9.20
N GLY A 106 4.94 4.81 8.94
CA GLY A 106 5.29 4.39 7.59
C GLY A 106 5.61 2.90 7.58
N GLU A 107 5.74 2.36 6.39
CA GLU A 107 6.05 0.96 6.17
C GLU A 107 7.47 0.82 5.61
N VAL A 108 8.19 -0.20 6.11
CA VAL A 108 9.52 -0.53 5.65
C VAL A 108 9.56 -2.02 5.31
N GLN A 109 10.11 -2.37 4.18
CA GLN A 109 10.30 -3.78 3.83
C GLN A 109 11.13 -4.49 4.90
N GLU A 110 10.67 -5.65 5.34
CA GLU A 110 11.31 -6.42 6.41
C GLU A 110 12.78 -6.75 6.10
N SER A 111 13.11 -6.94 4.83
CA SER A 111 14.47 -7.19 4.33
C SER A 111 15.35 -5.94 4.21
N ASP A 112 14.79 -4.71 4.25
CA ASP A 112 15.55 -3.47 4.12
C ASP A 112 16.08 -2.99 5.47
N ALA A 113 17.20 -3.59 5.92
CA ALA A 113 17.85 -3.25 7.18
C ALA A 113 18.37 -1.79 7.20
N GLU A 114 18.72 -1.20 6.06
CA GLU A 114 19.20 0.19 6.00
C GLU A 114 18.07 1.18 6.29
N SER A 115 16.91 0.99 5.68
CA SER A 115 15.72 1.80 5.93
C SER A 115 15.21 1.62 7.36
N ARG A 116 15.17 0.39 7.88
CA ARG A 116 14.82 0.14 9.29
C ARG A 116 15.73 0.92 10.23
N ALA A 117 17.05 0.78 10.09
CA ALA A 117 18.01 1.51 10.91
C ALA A 117 17.93 3.05 10.75
N PHE A 118 17.48 3.55 9.62
CA PHE A 118 17.22 4.99 9.43
C PHE A 118 16.11 5.47 10.37
N PHE A 119 15.01 4.74 10.49
CA PHE A 119 13.87 5.08 11.34
C PHE A 119 14.15 4.81 12.83
N GLU A 120 14.76 3.66 13.16
CA GLU A 120 15.11 3.30 14.54
C GLU A 120 16.01 4.37 15.20
N ARG A 121 17.02 4.90 14.47
CA ARG A 121 17.86 6.02 14.96
C ARG A 121 17.08 7.32 15.20
N ARG A 122 15.83 7.42 14.76
CA ARG A 122 14.92 8.56 14.97
C ARG A 122 13.85 8.28 16.01
N GLY A 123 13.97 7.17 16.73
CA GLY A 123 13.04 6.79 17.79
C GLY A 123 11.78 6.07 17.30
N PHE A 124 11.76 5.62 16.03
CA PHE A 124 10.67 4.77 15.57
C PHE A 124 10.77 3.39 16.19
N VAL A 125 9.62 2.84 16.53
CA VAL A 125 9.46 1.48 17.02
C VAL A 125 8.52 0.69 16.13
N GLN A 126 8.76 -0.60 15.98
CA GLN A 126 7.86 -1.47 15.24
C GLN A 126 6.57 -1.66 16.04
N THR A 127 5.44 -1.29 15.46
CA THR A 127 4.10 -1.42 16.08
C THR A 127 3.28 -2.55 15.47
N GLY A 128 3.67 -3.05 14.30
CA GLY A 128 3.00 -4.10 13.57
C GLY A 128 3.80 -4.53 12.35
N GLY A 129 3.16 -5.24 11.45
CA GLY A 129 3.74 -5.64 10.16
C GLY A 129 2.75 -6.45 9.34
N GLU A 130 2.92 -6.43 8.04
CA GLU A 130 2.18 -7.23 7.08
C GLU A 130 3.08 -8.31 6.49
N LYS A 131 2.57 -9.52 6.37
CA LYS A 131 3.29 -10.63 5.75
C LYS A 131 2.77 -10.84 4.34
N ALA A 132 3.59 -10.50 3.37
CA ALA A 132 3.30 -10.73 1.97
C ALA A 132 3.36 -12.22 1.64
N VAL A 133 2.40 -12.68 0.84
CA VAL A 133 2.37 -14.02 0.28
C VAL A 133 2.05 -13.93 -1.21
N VAL A 134 2.64 -14.80 -2.00
CA VAL A 134 2.43 -14.84 -3.44
C VAL A 134 1.73 -16.11 -3.86
N LEU A 135 0.95 -16.04 -4.91
CA LEU A 135 0.30 -17.15 -5.55
C LEU A 135 0.70 -17.17 -7.03
N GLU A 136 1.40 -18.22 -7.46
CA GLU A 136 1.64 -18.46 -8.87
C GLU A 136 0.37 -19.05 -9.50
N LEU A 137 -0.18 -18.37 -10.51
CA LEU A 137 -1.47 -18.76 -11.10
C LEU A 137 -1.39 -19.94 -12.07
N ASP A 138 -0.19 -20.24 -12.58
CA ASP A 138 0.04 -21.37 -13.44
C ASP A 138 0.18 -22.68 -12.65
N GLY A 139 -0.84 -23.46 -12.63
CA GLY A 139 -0.86 -24.75 -11.91
C GLY A 139 -1.68 -24.77 -10.65
N MET A 140 -2.45 -23.72 -10.42
CA MET A 140 -3.18 -23.60 -9.18
C MET A 140 -4.65 -23.92 -9.22
N TYR A 141 -5.05 -24.58 -8.21
CA TYR A 141 -6.46 -24.72 -7.82
C TYR A 141 -6.68 -24.23 -6.40
N ALA A 142 -7.58 -23.36 -6.34
CA ALA A 142 -8.56 -23.14 -5.26
C ALA A 142 -8.15 -22.65 -3.88
N LEU A 143 -8.93 -21.85 -3.35
CA LEU A 143 -9.38 -21.47 -2.02
C LEU A 143 -9.06 -20.06 -1.60
N ALA A 144 -9.99 -19.32 -1.17
CA ALA A 144 -9.76 -18.05 -0.53
C ALA A 144 -10.81 -17.59 0.45
N VAL A 145 -10.45 -16.85 1.42
CA VAL A 145 -11.38 -16.45 2.46
C VAL A 145 -11.05 -15.27 3.34
N GLN A 146 -11.93 -14.61 3.80
CA GLN A 146 -12.28 -13.77 4.96
C GLN A 146 -11.36 -12.67 5.44
N ALA A 147 -11.96 -11.55 5.55
CA ALA A 147 -11.34 -10.35 6.06
C ALA A 147 -12.39 -9.43 6.68
N ASP A 148 -12.19 -8.44 7.32
CA ASP A 148 -11.41 -7.24 7.31
C ASP A 148 -11.69 -6.29 8.49
N GLU A 149 -12.58 -6.59 9.42
CA GLU A 149 -12.73 -5.74 10.62
C GLU A 149 -11.82 -6.16 11.78
N ASP A 150 -11.04 -7.17 11.55
CA ASP A 150 -10.11 -7.71 12.53
C ASP A 150 -8.66 -7.47 12.13
N ILE A 151 -8.38 -6.46 11.26
CA ILE A 151 -7.01 -6.02 10.98
C ILE A 151 -6.52 -5.24 12.20
N PRO A 152 -5.65 -5.82 13.02
CA PRO A 152 -5.12 -5.14 14.18
C PRO A 152 -4.32 -3.90 13.74
N GLY A 153 -4.58 -2.76 14.35
CA GLY A 153 -3.85 -1.53 14.02
C GLY A 153 -4.44 -0.67 12.90
N SER A 154 -5.58 -1.07 12.33
CA SER A 154 -6.34 -0.18 11.45
C SER A 154 -6.73 1.10 12.19
N ALA A 155 -6.46 2.24 11.59
CA ALA A 155 -6.79 3.56 12.16
C ALA A 155 -8.28 3.94 12.06
N GLY A 156 -9.14 2.98 11.73
CA GLY A 156 -10.56 3.20 11.51
C GLY A 156 -10.91 3.50 10.05
N ARG A 157 -12.19 3.47 9.74
CA ARG A 157 -12.67 3.65 8.36
C ARG A 157 -12.52 5.08 7.88
N GLN A 158 -12.06 5.21 6.68
CA GLN A 158 -12.16 6.44 5.90
C GLN A 158 -13.63 6.72 5.53
N SER A 159 -13.95 7.93 5.07
CA SER A 159 -15.29 8.21 4.53
C SER A 159 -15.59 7.30 3.34
N TYR A 160 -16.90 7.17 3.03
CA TYR A 160 -17.34 6.38 1.87
C TYR A 160 -16.71 6.88 0.57
N GLU A 161 -16.70 8.19 0.38
CA GLU A 161 -16.15 8.84 -0.81
C GLU A 161 -14.65 8.55 -0.95
N ARG A 162 -13.92 8.63 0.18
CA ARG A 162 -12.48 8.35 0.18
C ARG A 162 -12.18 6.87 -0.08
N TRP A 163 -12.89 5.97 0.60
CA TRP A 163 -12.77 4.54 0.36
C TRP A 163 -13.05 4.21 -1.11
N ARG A 164 -14.17 4.71 -1.65
CA ARG A 164 -14.56 4.48 -3.03
C ARG A 164 -13.48 4.97 -4.00
N ALA A 165 -13.01 6.20 -3.79
CA ALA A 165 -11.97 6.81 -4.62
C ALA A 165 -10.63 6.05 -4.54
N MET A 166 -10.26 5.55 -3.35
CA MET A 166 -8.97 4.90 -3.13
C MET A 166 -8.96 3.42 -3.48
N ASP A 167 -10.08 2.73 -3.42
CA ASP A 167 -10.14 1.28 -3.60
C ASP A 167 -10.87 0.88 -4.89
N ILE A 168 -11.96 1.55 -5.24
CA ILE A 168 -12.86 1.12 -6.33
C ILE A 168 -12.68 1.96 -7.61
N ASP A 169 -12.70 3.30 -7.48
CA ASP A 169 -12.65 4.21 -8.63
C ASP A 169 -11.22 4.42 -9.17
N ARG A 170 -10.25 3.66 -8.68
CA ARG A 170 -8.86 3.72 -9.15
C ARG A 170 -8.73 3.22 -10.59
N PRO A 171 -7.92 3.87 -11.42
CA PRO A 171 -7.68 3.42 -12.80
C PRO A 171 -7.14 2.00 -12.95
N ASN A 172 -6.51 1.45 -11.92
CA ASN A 172 -6.01 0.08 -11.90
C ASN A 172 -6.92 -0.93 -11.18
N CYS A 173 -8.06 -0.49 -10.66
CA CYS A 173 -9.14 -1.35 -10.19
C CYS A 173 -10.09 -1.62 -11.37
N LEU A 174 -9.94 -2.78 -11.99
CA LEU A 174 -10.71 -3.12 -13.18
C LEU A 174 -12.04 -3.75 -12.77
N PRO A 175 -13.19 -3.29 -13.33
CA PRO A 175 -14.52 -3.82 -12.96
C PRO A 175 -14.64 -5.34 -13.08
N GLU A 176 -14.01 -5.94 -14.09
CA GLU A 176 -13.98 -7.38 -14.33
C GLU A 176 -13.18 -8.18 -13.29
N LEU A 177 -12.42 -7.50 -12.44
CA LEU A 177 -11.66 -8.04 -11.32
C LEU A 177 -12.28 -7.70 -9.96
N CYS A 178 -13.49 -7.12 -9.96
CA CYS A 178 -14.26 -6.78 -8.77
C CYS A 178 -15.45 -7.74 -8.61
N PHE A 179 -15.67 -8.23 -7.42
CA PHE A 179 -16.72 -9.20 -7.14
C PHE A 179 -17.56 -8.79 -5.95
N ILE A 180 -18.87 -9.02 -6.05
CA ILE A 180 -19.84 -8.78 -4.99
C ILE A 180 -20.56 -10.09 -4.71
N ALA A 181 -20.66 -10.47 -3.45
CA ALA A 181 -21.49 -11.57 -3.00
C ALA A 181 -22.86 -11.04 -2.57
N LEU A 182 -23.90 -11.53 -3.20
CA LEU A 182 -25.28 -11.22 -2.88
C LEU A 182 -25.97 -12.44 -2.25
N VAL A 183 -26.82 -12.19 -1.29
CA VAL A 183 -27.79 -13.15 -0.79
C VAL A 183 -29.14 -12.46 -0.83
N GLU A 184 -30.05 -13.01 -1.62
CA GLU A 184 -31.22 -12.29 -2.08
C GLU A 184 -30.78 -10.96 -2.72
N ASP A 185 -31.26 -9.80 -2.25
CA ASP A 185 -30.85 -8.49 -2.74
C ASP A 185 -29.81 -7.78 -1.83
N ALA A 186 -29.31 -8.47 -0.80
CA ALA A 186 -28.39 -7.90 0.15
C ALA A 186 -26.92 -8.19 -0.18
N VAL A 187 -26.08 -7.17 -0.20
CA VAL A 187 -24.62 -7.31 -0.28
C VAL A 187 -24.10 -7.88 1.03
N VAL A 188 -23.51 -9.07 0.98
CA VAL A 188 -22.93 -9.75 2.15
C VAL A 188 -21.42 -9.82 2.12
N GLY A 189 -20.80 -9.44 0.99
CA GLY A 189 -19.35 -9.31 0.86
C GLY A 189 -18.94 -8.73 -0.48
N TYR A 190 -17.70 -8.28 -0.56
CA TYR A 190 -17.06 -7.84 -1.81
C TYR A 190 -15.55 -8.11 -1.77
N ALA A 191 -14.95 -8.15 -2.94
CA ALA A 191 -13.50 -8.27 -3.12
C ALA A 191 -13.08 -7.67 -4.45
N PHE A 192 -11.85 -7.15 -4.55
CA PHE A 192 -11.33 -6.58 -5.78
C PHE A 192 -9.83 -6.76 -5.91
N LEU A 193 -9.36 -6.81 -7.15
CA LEU A 193 -7.95 -6.82 -7.51
C LEU A 193 -7.55 -5.50 -8.16
N GLN A 194 -6.30 -5.15 -7.95
CA GLN A 194 -5.63 -4.02 -8.61
C GLN A 194 -4.55 -4.54 -9.54
N ALA A 195 -4.58 -4.11 -10.80
CA ALA A 195 -3.58 -4.49 -11.78
C ALA A 195 -2.26 -3.73 -11.55
N SER A 196 -1.13 -4.43 -11.65
CA SER A 196 0.22 -3.84 -11.58
C SER A 196 1.19 -4.60 -12.49
N GLY A 197 1.29 -4.17 -13.74
CA GLY A 197 2.09 -4.86 -14.76
C GLY A 197 1.61 -6.30 -14.99
N GLU A 198 2.49 -7.29 -14.88
CA GLU A 198 2.15 -8.72 -15.02
C GLU A 198 1.56 -9.34 -13.74
N ARG A 199 1.38 -8.55 -12.68
CA ARG A 199 0.85 -9.00 -11.39
C ARG A 199 -0.51 -8.37 -11.11
N ALA A 200 -1.32 -9.05 -10.32
CA ALA A 200 -2.46 -8.45 -9.66
C ALA A 200 -2.18 -8.36 -8.16
N PHE A 201 -2.59 -7.28 -7.54
CA PHE A 201 -2.55 -7.08 -6.10
C PHE A 201 -3.96 -7.26 -5.55
N HIS A 202 -4.07 -8.06 -4.51
CA HIS A 202 -5.33 -8.26 -3.83
C HIS A 202 -5.58 -7.09 -2.88
N GLY A 203 -6.54 -6.26 -3.22
CA GLY A 203 -6.97 -5.16 -2.37
C GLY A 203 -7.70 -5.67 -1.11
N LEU A 204 -8.92 -5.23 -0.90
CA LEU A 204 -9.71 -5.67 0.26
C LEU A 204 -10.66 -6.82 -0.10
N THR A 205 -10.78 -7.80 0.78
CA THR A 205 -11.92 -8.72 0.81
C THR A 205 -12.70 -8.49 2.10
N ALA A 206 -13.93 -8.04 1.97
CA ALA A 206 -14.81 -7.79 3.10
C ALA A 206 -15.99 -8.77 3.14
N THR A 207 -16.37 -9.18 4.34
CA THR A 207 -17.58 -10.00 4.56
C THR A 207 -18.32 -9.48 5.78
N ARG A 208 -19.63 -9.27 5.63
CA ARG A 208 -20.54 -8.84 6.68
C ARG A 208 -20.46 -9.80 7.88
N ARG A 209 -20.44 -9.28 9.11
CA ARG A 209 -20.15 -10.05 10.33
C ARG A 209 -21.02 -11.29 10.50
N ASP A 210 -22.34 -11.16 10.28
CA ASP A 210 -23.31 -12.25 10.37
C ASP A 210 -23.19 -13.28 9.24
N TRP A 211 -22.40 -12.97 8.21
CA TRP A 211 -22.08 -13.85 7.08
C TRP A 211 -20.65 -14.40 7.12
N ARG A 212 -19.87 -14.07 8.14
CA ARG A 212 -18.54 -14.65 8.34
C ARG A 212 -18.63 -16.15 8.62
N ARG A 213 -17.56 -16.87 8.30
CA ARG A 213 -17.48 -18.32 8.47
C ARG A 213 -18.54 -19.14 7.72
N LYS A 214 -19.27 -18.53 6.79
CA LYS A 214 -20.22 -19.16 5.88
C LYS A 214 -19.67 -19.34 4.45
N GLY A 215 -18.37 -19.12 4.24
CA GLY A 215 -17.70 -19.34 2.96
C GLY A 215 -17.76 -18.17 1.97
N VAL A 216 -18.43 -17.04 2.31
CA VAL A 216 -18.63 -15.90 1.42
C VAL A 216 -17.32 -15.38 0.85
N ALA A 217 -16.38 -15.01 1.72
CA ALA A 217 -15.10 -14.50 1.25
C ALA A 217 -14.29 -15.58 0.50
N THR A 218 -14.46 -16.88 0.85
CA THR A 218 -13.86 -17.96 0.06
C THR A 218 -14.33 -17.94 -1.38
N ALA A 219 -15.62 -17.76 -1.57
CA ALA A 219 -16.21 -17.67 -2.90
C ALA A 219 -15.68 -16.45 -3.66
N LEU A 220 -15.65 -15.30 -3.02
CA LEU A 220 -15.14 -14.05 -3.59
C LEU A 220 -13.68 -14.21 -4.07
N LYS A 221 -12.78 -14.64 -3.20
CA LYS A 221 -11.38 -14.80 -3.57
C LYS A 221 -11.16 -15.87 -4.65
N ARG A 222 -11.89 -16.96 -4.62
CA ARG A 222 -11.86 -17.94 -5.72
C ARG A 222 -12.25 -17.31 -7.06
N ALA A 223 -13.26 -16.46 -7.06
CA ALA A 223 -13.69 -15.72 -8.24
C ALA A 223 -12.57 -14.77 -8.73
N GLU A 224 -11.93 -14.05 -7.82
CA GLU A 224 -10.80 -13.18 -8.12
C GLU A 224 -9.61 -13.94 -8.70
N ILE A 225 -9.19 -15.06 -8.07
CA ILE A 225 -8.09 -15.90 -8.56
C ILE A 225 -8.41 -16.40 -9.97
N ALA A 226 -9.63 -16.86 -10.20
CA ALA A 226 -10.06 -17.32 -11.52
C ALA A 226 -10.08 -16.18 -12.54
N ALA A 227 -10.50 -14.98 -12.15
CA ALA A 227 -10.50 -13.80 -13.01
C ALA A 227 -9.08 -13.32 -13.32
N ALA A 228 -8.20 -13.24 -12.32
CA ALA A 228 -6.80 -12.90 -12.50
C ALA A 228 -6.12 -13.86 -13.50
N LYS A 229 -6.36 -15.17 -13.36
CA LYS A 229 -5.85 -16.18 -14.30
C LYS A 229 -6.37 -15.98 -15.72
N ARG A 230 -7.68 -15.70 -15.88
CA ARG A 230 -8.26 -15.42 -17.20
C ARG A 230 -7.72 -14.15 -17.82
N ALA A 231 -7.43 -13.13 -17.00
CA ALA A 231 -6.83 -11.88 -17.43
C ALA A 231 -5.33 -11.99 -17.77
N GLY A 232 -4.72 -13.19 -17.59
CA GLY A 232 -3.32 -13.45 -17.96
C GLY A 232 -2.29 -13.02 -16.93
N PHE A 233 -2.70 -12.67 -15.72
CA PHE A 233 -1.74 -12.38 -14.65
C PHE A 233 -0.99 -13.66 -14.25
N LYS A 234 0.32 -13.52 -14.08
CA LYS A 234 1.20 -14.65 -13.71
C LYS A 234 1.27 -14.82 -12.18
N ARG A 235 1.09 -13.73 -11.44
CA ARG A 235 1.18 -13.69 -9.99
C ARG A 235 0.05 -12.89 -9.38
N LEU A 236 -0.42 -13.36 -8.24
CA LEU A 236 -1.37 -12.64 -7.39
C LEU A 236 -0.71 -12.42 -6.03
N LEU A 237 -0.45 -11.16 -5.70
CA LEU A 237 0.11 -10.74 -4.43
C LEU A 237 -1.02 -10.38 -3.46
N THR A 238 -0.89 -10.76 -2.21
CA THR A 238 -1.75 -10.30 -1.11
C THR A 238 -0.92 -10.06 0.14
N GLU A 239 -1.31 -9.10 0.92
CA GLU A 239 -0.73 -8.79 2.22
C GLU A 239 -1.77 -9.03 3.31
N SER A 240 -1.32 -9.36 4.49
CA SER A 240 -2.15 -9.47 5.67
C SER A 240 -1.35 -9.06 6.90
N GLU A 241 -1.99 -8.32 7.78
CA GLU A 241 -1.37 -7.89 9.02
C GLU A 241 -0.84 -9.10 9.81
N GLU A 242 0.33 -8.98 10.41
CA GLU A 242 1.05 -10.09 11.05
C GLU A 242 0.23 -10.79 12.13
N ARG A 243 -0.60 -10.06 12.87
CA ARG A 243 -1.49 -10.58 13.91
C ARG A 243 -2.78 -11.20 13.37
N ASN A 244 -3.08 -11.03 12.06
CA ASN A 244 -4.24 -11.62 11.43
C ASN A 244 -3.99 -13.09 11.05
N GLU A 245 -3.88 -13.94 12.07
CA GLU A 245 -3.58 -15.37 11.91
C GLU A 245 -4.64 -16.09 11.06
N SER A 246 -5.90 -15.69 11.16
CA SER A 246 -6.99 -16.31 10.41
C SER A 246 -6.82 -16.08 8.91
N MET A 247 -6.42 -14.86 8.50
CA MET A 247 -6.15 -14.54 7.10
C MET A 247 -4.90 -15.25 6.58
N ARG A 248 -3.82 -15.29 7.38
CA ARG A 248 -2.60 -16.00 6.99
C ARG A 248 -2.84 -17.49 6.75
N ARG A 249 -3.47 -18.19 7.69
CA ARG A 249 -3.85 -19.62 7.53
C ARG A 249 -4.71 -19.86 6.32
N LEU A 250 -5.51 -18.89 5.96
CA LEU A 250 -6.39 -18.99 4.82
C LEU A 250 -5.62 -18.81 3.51
N ASN A 251 -4.75 -17.81 3.40
CA ASN A 251 -3.88 -17.62 2.26
C ASN A 251 -3.04 -18.90 2.03
N GLU A 252 -2.48 -19.49 3.10
CA GLU A 252 -1.77 -20.78 3.04
C GLU A 252 -2.64 -21.90 2.45
N LYS A 253 -3.89 -22.04 2.89
CA LYS A 253 -4.84 -23.03 2.33
C LYS A 253 -5.18 -22.78 0.87
N LEU A 254 -4.94 -21.58 0.37
CA LEU A 254 -5.13 -21.18 -1.02
C LEU A 254 -3.92 -21.44 -1.88
N GLY A 255 -2.84 -21.87 -1.26
CA GLY A 255 -1.59 -22.09 -1.93
C GLY A 255 -0.72 -20.85 -2.07
N PHE A 256 -1.03 -19.74 -1.35
CA PHE A 256 -0.09 -18.64 -1.23
C PHE A 256 1.10 -19.10 -0.39
N VAL A 257 2.29 -18.75 -0.84
CA VAL A 257 3.55 -19.04 -0.15
C VAL A 257 4.20 -17.75 0.33
N PRO A 258 4.98 -17.79 1.42
CA PRO A 258 5.69 -16.61 1.89
C PRO A 258 6.55 -15.97 0.82
N ALA A 259 6.50 -14.66 0.73
CA ALA A 259 7.28 -13.83 -0.18
C ALA A 259 7.99 -12.72 0.61
N PRO A 260 9.07 -13.06 1.34
CA PRO A 260 9.74 -12.13 2.25
C PRO A 260 10.33 -10.90 1.54
N GLU A 261 10.62 -11.01 0.25
CA GLU A 261 11.09 -9.90 -0.59
C GLU A 261 10.06 -8.77 -0.75
N TRP A 262 8.77 -9.06 -0.48
CA TRP A 262 7.66 -8.09 -0.54
C TRP A 262 7.01 -7.84 0.83
N SER A 263 7.47 -8.52 1.87
CA SER A 263 6.97 -8.31 3.23
C SER A 263 7.46 -6.98 3.81
N THR A 264 6.58 -6.29 4.53
CA THR A 264 6.87 -4.99 5.15
C THR A 264 6.78 -5.06 6.67
N VAL A 265 7.41 -4.12 7.34
CA VAL A 265 7.22 -3.85 8.77
C VAL A 265 6.68 -2.44 8.93
N VAL A 266 5.73 -2.28 9.83
CA VAL A 266 5.15 -0.96 10.15
C VAL A 266 5.97 -0.31 11.25
N MET A 267 6.52 0.88 10.96
CA MET A 267 7.33 1.68 11.89
C MET A 267 6.58 2.94 12.26
N ARG A 268 6.48 3.26 13.54
CA ARG A 268 5.88 4.50 14.04
C ARG A 268 6.86 5.23 14.94
N GLY A 269 6.96 6.55 14.80
CA GLY A 269 7.86 7.37 15.61
C GLY A 269 7.47 8.84 15.58
N PRO A 270 8.22 9.65 16.34
CA PRO A 270 7.99 11.09 16.44
C PRO A 270 8.28 11.79 15.10
N LEU A 271 7.69 12.95 14.95
CA LEU A 271 8.05 13.89 13.87
C LEU A 271 9.44 14.49 14.14
N ALA A 272 10.20 14.76 13.07
CA ALA A 272 11.53 15.38 13.13
C ALA A 272 11.47 16.85 13.52
#